data_662eac00a625e57d8c7584543609b669
#
_entry.id   662eac00a625e57d8c7584543609b669
#
_cell.length_a   1.000
_cell.length_b   1.000
_cell.length_c   1.000
_cell.angle_alpha   90.00
_cell.angle_beta   90.00
_cell.angle_gamma   90.00
#
_symmetry.space_group_name_H-M   'P 1'
#
loop_
_entity.id
_entity.type
_entity.pdbx_description
1 polymer ?
#
loop_
_entity_poly.entity_id
_entity_poly.type
_entity_poly.pdbx_seq_one_letter_code
_entity_poly.pdbx_strand_id
1 'polypeptide(L)'
;LGAEQGESDAAQTKVADGKREPVAGQNDKPASAGSGVVRVVVSKKASVLNVYDKEGQLVFYAPVTSGSEHDPLPLGNWVITSVVRDPVYSYNPDLFWDADQANAKVKIAAGPNNPVGVVWMGLNEPHYGIHGTAEPGEIGHSASHGCVRMTNWDATRVADLVKVGTQVVFEE
;
A
#
# COMPACT_ATOMS: atom_id res chain seq x y z
N LEU A 1 -53.68 -49.66 8.34
CA LEU A 1 -53.57 -50.40 7.08
C LEU A 1 -52.90 -49.49 6.05
N GLY A 2 -51.70 -49.89 5.55
CA GLY A 2 -51.13 -49.42 4.33
C GLY A 2 -49.95 -48.44 4.51
N ALA A 3 -48.75 -49.01 4.71
CA ALA A 3 -47.47 -48.36 4.46
C ALA A 3 -47.18 -48.42 2.97
N GLU A 4 -46.70 -47.32 2.39
CA GLU A 4 -45.92 -47.40 1.15
C GLU A 4 -44.72 -46.50 1.25
N GLN A 5 -43.56 -47.13 1.12
CA GLN A 5 -42.25 -46.52 1.06
C GLN A 5 -42.02 -45.99 -0.35
N GLY A 6 -41.60 -44.73 -0.45
CA GLY A 6 -41.10 -44.15 -1.68
C GLY A 6 -39.60 -43.91 -1.54
N GLU A 7 -38.79 -44.79 -2.12
CA GLU A 7 -37.37 -44.55 -2.35
C GLU A 7 -37.18 -43.38 -3.30
N SER A 8 -36.48 -42.31 -2.86
CA SER A 8 -35.98 -41.30 -3.75
C SER A 8 -34.47 -41.49 -3.97
N ASP A 9 -34.20 -41.88 -5.18
CA ASP A 9 -32.94 -42.05 -5.83
C ASP A 9 -32.01 -40.81 -5.67
N ALA A 10 -30.94 -41.01 -4.92
CA ALA A 10 -29.90 -39.99 -4.76
C ALA A 10 -28.92 -40.13 -5.92
N ALA A 11 -29.09 -39.27 -6.94
CA ALA A 11 -28.14 -39.12 -8.01
C ALA A 11 -26.80 -38.61 -7.48
N GLN A 12 -25.82 -39.48 -7.38
CA GLN A 12 -24.44 -39.15 -7.11
C GLN A 12 -23.84 -38.43 -8.31
N THR A 13 -23.71 -37.12 -8.20
CA THR A 13 -22.92 -36.35 -9.14
C THR A 13 -21.44 -36.58 -8.85
N LYS A 14 -20.76 -37.34 -9.69
CA LYS A 14 -19.31 -37.48 -9.71
C LYS A 14 -18.69 -36.11 -9.97
N VAL A 15 -18.08 -35.51 -8.96
CA VAL A 15 -17.18 -34.38 -9.14
C VAL A 15 -15.89 -34.93 -9.75
N ALA A 16 -15.62 -34.56 -11.00
CA ALA A 16 -14.38 -34.87 -11.66
C ALA A 16 -13.23 -34.17 -10.95
N ASP A 17 -12.28 -34.96 -10.49
CA ASP A 17 -11.01 -34.53 -9.92
C ASP A 17 -10.17 -33.84 -11.01
N GLY A 18 -10.36 -32.54 -11.14
CA GLY A 18 -9.56 -31.68 -12.01
C GLY A 18 -8.23 -31.42 -11.34
N LYS A 19 -7.24 -32.25 -11.61
CA LYS A 19 -5.83 -31.99 -11.35
C LYS A 19 -5.47 -30.64 -11.92
N ARG A 20 -5.44 -29.59 -11.08
CA ARG A 20 -4.78 -28.34 -11.40
C ARG A 20 -3.27 -28.60 -11.39
N GLU A 21 -2.68 -28.63 -12.56
CA GLU A 21 -1.23 -28.54 -12.67
C GLU A 21 -0.77 -27.22 -12.02
N PRO A 22 0.31 -27.23 -11.22
CA PRO A 22 0.85 -26.01 -10.68
C PRO A 22 1.34 -25.16 -11.85
N VAL A 23 0.73 -24.01 -12.04
CA VAL A 23 1.28 -22.97 -12.92
C VAL A 23 2.66 -22.66 -12.38
N ALA A 24 3.68 -22.94 -13.16
CA ALA A 24 5.07 -22.70 -12.81
C ALA A 24 5.20 -21.25 -12.32
N GLY A 25 5.64 -21.10 -11.07
CA GLY A 25 5.84 -19.82 -10.44
C GLY A 25 6.72 -18.95 -11.33
N GLN A 26 6.22 -17.77 -11.64
CA GLN A 26 7.10 -16.72 -12.15
C GLN A 26 8.18 -16.55 -11.10
N ASN A 27 9.43 -16.69 -11.52
CA ASN A 27 10.60 -16.52 -10.70
C ASN A 27 10.56 -15.16 -10.02
N ASP A 28 10.16 -15.13 -8.75
CA ASP A 28 10.47 -14.06 -7.82
C ASP A 28 11.99 -14.07 -7.57
N LYS A 29 12.72 -13.66 -8.59
CA LYS A 29 14.11 -13.27 -8.38
C LYS A 29 14.01 -11.97 -7.57
N PRO A 30 14.53 -11.91 -6.34
CA PRO A 30 14.60 -10.65 -5.63
C PRO A 30 15.38 -9.70 -6.52
N ALA A 31 14.75 -8.56 -6.87
CA ALA A 31 15.42 -7.51 -7.60
C ALA A 31 16.72 -7.23 -6.84
N SER A 32 17.85 -7.45 -7.47
CA SER A 32 19.17 -7.31 -6.86
C SER A 32 19.26 -5.89 -6.28
N ALA A 33 19.48 -5.80 -4.99
CA ALA A 33 19.84 -4.57 -4.31
C ALA A 33 21.11 -4.03 -4.96
N GLY A 34 20.99 -3.10 -5.91
CA GLY A 34 22.18 -2.57 -6.59
C GLY A 34 21.95 -1.74 -7.85
N SER A 35 20.82 -1.85 -8.51
CA SER A 35 20.50 -0.97 -9.63
C SER A 35 19.96 0.34 -9.07
N GLY A 36 20.67 1.45 -9.28
CA GLY A 36 20.32 2.75 -8.74
C GLY A 36 18.90 3.18 -9.13
N VAL A 37 17.93 3.01 -8.22
CA VAL A 37 16.62 3.62 -8.34
C VAL A 37 16.81 5.13 -8.46
N VAL A 38 16.23 5.73 -9.50
CA VAL A 38 16.40 7.14 -9.80
C VAL A 38 15.24 7.95 -9.30
N ARG A 39 14.03 7.42 -9.38
CA ARG A 39 12.82 8.16 -9.00
C ARG A 39 11.62 7.28 -8.70
N VAL A 40 10.77 7.82 -7.86
CA VAL A 40 9.40 7.36 -7.60
C VAL A 40 8.45 8.34 -8.26
N VAL A 41 7.42 7.86 -8.95
CA VAL A 41 6.37 8.68 -9.56
C VAL A 41 5.03 8.23 -9.03
N VAL A 42 4.26 9.15 -8.46
CA VAL A 42 2.88 8.91 -8.01
C VAL A 42 1.93 9.68 -8.91
N SER A 43 1.08 8.96 -9.63
CA SER A 43 0.01 9.54 -10.42
C SER A 43 -1.28 9.55 -9.59
N LYS A 44 -1.78 10.75 -9.33
CA LYS A 44 -3.04 10.96 -8.62
C LYS A 44 -4.22 10.40 -9.41
N LYS A 45 -4.28 10.70 -10.71
CA LYS A 45 -5.36 10.27 -11.59
C LYS A 45 -5.44 8.75 -11.74
N ALA A 46 -4.29 8.10 -11.87
CA ALA A 46 -4.21 6.65 -12.01
C ALA A 46 -4.26 5.93 -10.66
N SER A 47 -4.07 6.62 -9.52
CA SER A 47 -3.95 6.06 -8.19
C SER A 47 -2.88 4.98 -8.09
N VAL A 48 -1.71 5.27 -8.64
CA VAL A 48 -0.57 4.34 -8.69
C VAL A 48 0.73 5.00 -8.30
N LEU A 49 1.64 4.19 -7.76
CA LEU A 49 3.04 4.52 -7.54
C LEU A 49 3.90 3.64 -8.44
N ASN A 50 4.79 4.27 -9.16
CA ASN A 50 5.77 3.65 -10.04
C ASN A 50 7.18 3.94 -9.55
N VAL A 51 8.06 2.95 -9.60
CA VAL A 51 9.50 3.11 -9.31
C VAL A 51 10.27 2.82 -10.59
N TYR A 52 11.15 3.74 -10.95
CA TYR A 52 11.99 3.65 -12.15
C TYR A 52 13.46 3.57 -11.77
N ASP A 53 14.21 2.78 -12.54
CA ASP A 53 15.66 2.72 -12.45
C ASP A 53 16.34 3.90 -13.18
N LYS A 54 17.68 3.89 -13.19
CA LYS A 54 18.49 4.92 -13.86
C LYS A 54 18.40 4.88 -15.39
N GLU A 55 17.98 3.77 -15.96
CA GLU A 55 17.70 3.60 -17.38
C GLU A 55 16.28 4.05 -17.76
N GLY A 56 15.46 4.45 -16.76
CA GLY A 56 14.06 4.86 -16.95
C GLY A 56 13.11 3.70 -17.10
N GLN A 57 13.52 2.47 -16.76
CA GLN A 57 12.65 1.31 -16.81
C GLN A 57 11.82 1.18 -15.53
N LEU A 58 10.56 0.77 -15.67
CA LEU A 58 9.69 0.49 -14.54
C LEU A 58 10.16 -0.79 -13.84
N VAL A 59 10.57 -0.65 -12.57
CA VAL A 59 11.04 -1.78 -11.74
C VAL A 59 10.07 -2.18 -10.65
N PHE A 60 9.12 -1.32 -10.32
CA PHE A 60 8.05 -1.63 -9.36
C PHE A 60 6.81 -0.78 -9.63
N TYR A 61 5.65 -1.37 -9.35
CA TYR A 61 4.33 -0.75 -9.49
C TYR A 61 3.46 -1.17 -8.31
N ALA A 62 2.69 -0.22 -7.75
CA ALA A 62 1.69 -0.51 -6.74
C ALA A 62 0.49 0.44 -6.85
N PRO A 63 -0.74 -0.04 -6.57
CA PRO A 63 -1.89 0.83 -6.35
C PRO A 63 -1.69 1.62 -5.05
N VAL A 64 -2.19 2.85 -5.02
CA VAL A 64 -2.11 3.73 -3.86
C VAL A 64 -3.41 4.50 -3.65
N THR A 65 -3.57 5.02 -2.44
CA THR A 65 -4.54 6.08 -2.12
C THR A 65 -3.75 7.34 -1.79
N SER A 66 -4.10 8.48 -2.38
CA SER A 66 -3.36 9.71 -2.18
C SER A 66 -4.26 10.94 -2.22
N GLY A 67 -4.11 11.80 -1.21
CA GLY A 67 -4.79 13.07 -1.13
C GLY A 67 -6.32 13.00 -1.11
N SER A 68 -6.93 14.14 -0.85
CA SER A 68 -8.37 14.36 -0.90
C SER A 68 -8.64 15.76 -1.46
N GLU A 69 -9.91 16.18 -1.50
CA GLU A 69 -10.24 17.57 -1.85
C GLU A 69 -9.78 18.56 -0.76
N HIS A 70 -9.78 18.14 0.51
CA HIS A 70 -9.34 18.97 1.65
C HIS A 70 -7.83 18.96 1.82
N ASP A 71 -7.21 17.79 1.65
CA ASP A 71 -5.78 17.58 1.78
C ASP A 71 -5.25 17.01 0.46
N PRO A 72 -5.10 17.84 -0.59
CA PRO A 72 -4.69 17.36 -1.90
C PRO A 72 -3.25 16.86 -1.88
N LEU A 73 -2.96 15.90 -2.75
CA LEU A 73 -1.58 15.49 -3.02
C LEU A 73 -0.80 16.71 -3.51
N PRO A 74 0.32 17.09 -2.86
CA PRO A 74 1.09 18.26 -3.26
C PRO A 74 1.87 17.95 -4.54
N LEU A 75 1.33 18.33 -5.69
CA LEU A 75 1.96 18.07 -6.99
C LEU A 75 3.34 18.73 -7.07
N GLY A 76 4.29 18.07 -7.70
CA GLY A 76 5.64 18.57 -7.88
C GLY A 76 6.73 17.56 -7.62
N ASN A 77 7.93 18.08 -7.35
CA ASN A 77 9.13 17.28 -7.15
C ASN A 77 9.57 17.32 -5.68
N TRP A 78 9.71 16.19 -5.09
CA TRP A 78 10.06 15.99 -3.68
C TRP A 78 11.28 15.07 -3.57
N VAL A 79 11.78 14.90 -2.36
CA VAL A 79 12.92 14.05 -2.05
C VAL A 79 12.63 13.26 -0.78
N ILE A 80 12.96 11.98 -0.77
CA ILE A 80 12.90 11.15 0.45
C ILE A 80 13.96 11.65 1.44
N THR A 81 13.51 12.02 2.64
CA THR A 81 14.38 12.51 3.72
C THR A 81 14.59 11.47 4.82
N SER A 82 13.71 10.49 4.91
CA SER A 82 13.82 9.40 5.89
C SER A 82 13.15 8.13 5.39
N VAL A 83 13.68 6.98 5.78
CA VAL A 83 13.06 5.66 5.62
C VAL A 83 13.08 5.00 6.98
N VAL A 84 11.91 4.88 7.60
CA VAL A 84 11.74 4.32 8.95
C VAL A 84 10.93 3.04 8.86
N ARG A 85 11.50 1.94 9.34
CA ARG A 85 10.81 0.67 9.48
C ARG A 85 10.24 0.55 10.88
N ASP A 86 9.08 -0.08 10.99
CA ASP A 86 8.34 -0.23 12.25
C ASP A 86 8.19 1.10 13.02
N PRO A 87 7.61 2.15 12.38
CA PRO A 87 7.50 3.46 12.99
C PRO A 87 6.55 3.44 14.18
N VAL A 88 6.90 4.23 15.22
CA VAL A 88 5.95 4.64 16.24
C VAL A 88 5.20 5.85 15.72
N TYR A 89 3.88 5.77 15.64
CA TYR A 89 3.06 6.86 15.15
C TYR A 89 2.65 7.79 16.30
N SER A 90 2.95 9.09 16.16
CA SER A 90 2.53 10.12 17.10
C SER A 90 1.27 10.81 16.56
N TYR A 91 0.11 10.33 16.99
CA TYR A 91 -1.16 10.96 16.64
C TYR A 91 -1.26 12.33 17.29
N ASN A 92 -1.52 13.34 16.48
CA ASN A 92 -1.81 14.70 16.92
C ASN A 92 -3.08 15.20 16.22
N PRO A 93 -4.21 15.34 16.92
CA PRO A 93 -5.47 15.78 16.32
C PRO A 93 -5.38 17.17 15.70
N ASP A 94 -4.49 18.03 16.17
CA ASP A 94 -4.32 19.38 15.64
C ASP A 94 -3.88 19.42 14.15
N LEU A 95 -3.42 18.27 13.63
CA LEU A 95 -2.97 18.15 12.24
C LEU A 95 -4.07 17.66 11.28
N PHE A 96 -5.27 17.35 11.78
CA PHE A 96 -6.36 16.79 10.99
C PHE A 96 -7.61 17.63 11.12
N TRP A 97 -8.14 18.08 10.01
CA TRP A 97 -9.35 18.94 9.96
C TRP A 97 -10.63 18.21 10.39
N ASP A 98 -10.66 16.88 10.26
CA ASP A 98 -11.80 16.00 10.60
C ASP A 98 -11.62 15.31 11.96
N ALA A 99 -10.52 15.57 12.67
CA ALA A 99 -10.29 14.98 13.98
C ALA A 99 -11.11 15.70 15.06
N ASP A 100 -11.62 14.90 16.03
CA ASP A 100 -12.15 15.47 17.25
C ASP A 100 -11.00 16.05 18.09
N GLN A 101 -11.01 17.38 18.23
CA GLN A 101 -9.98 18.13 18.96
C GLN A 101 -9.99 17.81 20.47
N ALA A 102 -11.03 17.15 20.98
CA ALA A 102 -11.06 16.63 22.35
C ALA A 102 -10.18 15.39 22.55
N ASN A 103 -9.76 14.74 21.45
CA ASN A 103 -8.85 13.60 21.54
C ASN A 103 -7.46 14.02 21.98
N ALA A 104 -6.87 13.23 22.88
CA ALA A 104 -5.51 13.44 23.35
C ALA A 104 -4.48 13.05 22.27
N LYS A 105 -3.32 13.72 22.30
CA LYS A 105 -2.14 13.28 21.57
C LYS A 105 -1.68 11.92 22.09
N VAL A 106 -1.57 10.94 21.21
CA VAL A 106 -1.26 9.55 21.57
C VAL A 106 -0.11 9.02 20.74
N LYS A 107 0.76 8.21 21.36
CA LYS A 107 1.75 7.41 20.65
C LYS A 107 1.20 6.01 20.42
N ILE A 108 1.12 5.63 19.15
CA ILE A 108 0.70 4.30 18.73
C ILE A 108 1.94 3.47 18.43
N ALA A 109 2.03 2.31 19.06
CA ALA A 109 3.17 1.40 18.92
C ALA A 109 3.36 0.93 17.46
N ALA A 110 4.60 0.57 17.14
CA ALA A 110 4.93 -0.06 15.88
C ALA A 110 4.14 -1.35 15.67
N GLY A 111 3.84 -1.67 14.42
CA GLY A 111 3.18 -2.91 14.02
C GLY A 111 2.27 -2.74 12.82
N PRO A 112 1.72 -3.85 12.29
CA PRO A 112 0.90 -3.85 11.08
C PRO A 112 -0.43 -3.08 11.25
N ASN A 113 -0.90 -2.92 12.48
CA ASN A 113 -2.13 -2.18 12.82
C ASN A 113 -1.86 -0.69 13.11
N ASN A 114 -0.63 -0.23 12.95
CA ASN A 114 -0.30 1.18 13.07
C ASN A 114 -0.91 1.96 11.87
N PRO A 115 -1.47 3.17 12.07
CA PRO A 115 -2.07 3.95 10.99
C PRO A 115 -1.15 4.21 9.78
N VAL A 116 0.16 4.29 10.02
CA VAL A 116 1.16 4.43 8.94
C VAL A 116 1.81 3.10 8.56
N GLY A 117 1.27 1.99 9.06
CA GLY A 117 1.75 0.65 8.78
C GLY A 117 3.15 0.36 9.31
N VAL A 118 3.87 -0.49 8.60
CA VAL A 118 5.21 -0.98 9.01
C VAL A 118 6.37 -0.19 8.39
N VAL A 119 6.09 0.78 7.53
CA VAL A 119 7.09 1.63 6.87
C VAL A 119 6.56 3.04 6.71
N TRP A 120 7.42 4.02 7.03
CA TRP A 120 7.24 5.43 6.74
C TRP A 120 8.44 5.95 5.94
N MET A 121 8.18 6.54 4.79
CA MET A 121 9.15 7.25 3.96
C MET A 121 8.77 8.73 3.95
N GLY A 122 9.47 9.52 4.74
CA GLY A 122 9.24 10.97 4.88
C GLY A 122 9.76 11.73 3.68
N LEU A 123 9.07 12.79 3.30
CA LEU A 123 9.46 13.70 2.22
C LEU A 123 9.98 15.02 2.79
N ASN A 124 10.61 15.83 1.93
CA ASN A 124 11.02 17.20 2.29
C ASN A 124 9.85 18.18 2.33
N GLU A 125 8.62 17.75 2.02
CA GLU A 125 7.40 18.49 2.35
C GLU A 125 6.99 18.13 3.79
N PRO A 126 6.83 19.11 4.69
CA PRO A 126 6.47 18.86 6.08
C PRO A 126 5.17 18.05 6.20
N HIS A 127 5.18 17.02 7.03
CA HIS A 127 4.05 16.10 7.30
C HIS A 127 3.62 15.18 6.16
N TYR A 128 4.27 15.25 4.99
CA TYR A 128 4.00 14.36 3.88
C TYR A 128 4.95 13.17 3.82
N GLY A 129 4.42 12.04 3.40
CA GLY A 129 5.19 10.81 3.26
C GLY A 129 4.47 9.76 2.43
N ILE A 130 5.21 8.69 2.17
CA ILE A 130 4.72 7.46 1.54
C ILE A 130 4.80 6.37 2.60
N HIS A 131 3.70 5.65 2.86
CA HIS A 131 3.66 4.72 3.98
C HIS A 131 2.71 3.55 3.77
N GLY A 132 2.83 2.53 4.62
CA GLY A 132 1.89 1.42 4.71
C GLY A 132 0.55 1.81 5.34
N THR A 133 -0.30 0.83 5.58
CA THR A 133 -1.61 1.04 6.22
C THR A 133 -2.02 -0.16 7.05
N ALA A 134 -2.81 0.10 8.10
CA ALA A 134 -3.54 -0.94 8.84
C ALA A 134 -4.75 -1.48 8.06
N GLU A 135 -5.21 -0.75 7.03
CA GLU A 135 -6.45 -1.01 6.30
C GLU A 135 -6.19 -1.17 4.80
N PRO A 136 -5.58 -2.29 4.38
CA PRO A 136 -5.19 -2.51 2.98
C PRO A 136 -6.38 -2.56 2.01
N GLY A 137 -7.59 -2.88 2.50
CA GLY A 137 -8.81 -2.89 1.70
C GLY A 137 -9.26 -1.51 1.22
N GLU A 138 -8.72 -0.43 1.79
CA GLU A 138 -9.06 0.95 1.40
C GLU A 138 -8.13 1.51 0.31
N ILE A 139 -7.09 0.77 -0.08
CA ILE A 139 -6.18 1.23 -1.13
C ILE A 139 -6.91 1.35 -2.46
N GLY A 140 -6.81 2.55 -3.08
CA GLY A 140 -7.50 2.88 -4.31
C GLY A 140 -8.99 3.24 -4.16
N HIS A 141 -9.55 3.14 -2.96
CA HIS A 141 -10.99 3.35 -2.72
C HIS A 141 -11.32 4.56 -1.84
N SER A 142 -10.40 5.01 -1.01
CA SER A 142 -10.57 6.15 -0.11
C SER A 142 -9.53 7.22 -0.36
N ALA A 143 -9.83 8.45 0.06
CA ALA A 143 -8.89 9.55 0.04
C ALA A 143 -8.08 9.59 1.35
N SER A 144 -6.84 10.08 1.29
CA SER A 144 -5.98 10.29 2.45
C SER A 144 -5.93 11.76 2.87
N HIS A 145 -5.29 12.04 4.00
CA HIS A 145 -4.95 13.40 4.46
C HIS A 145 -3.65 13.93 3.80
N GLY A 146 -3.50 13.70 2.48
CA GLY A 146 -2.37 14.19 1.69
C GLY A 146 -1.25 13.19 1.49
N CYS A 147 -1.00 12.28 2.42
CA CYS A 147 0.02 11.24 2.29
C CYS A 147 -0.34 10.16 1.26
N VAL A 148 0.67 9.50 0.74
CA VAL A 148 0.50 8.34 -0.16
C VAL A 148 0.45 7.06 0.67
N ARG A 149 -0.70 6.40 0.66
CA ARG A 149 -0.92 5.10 1.33
C ARG A 149 -0.80 3.96 0.36
N MET A 150 -0.19 2.88 0.80
CA MET A 150 -0.13 1.60 0.10
C MET A 150 -0.22 0.44 1.08
N THR A 151 -0.33 -0.78 0.58
CA THR A 151 -0.29 -1.94 1.47
C THR A 151 1.04 -1.99 2.22
N ASN A 152 1.07 -2.61 3.41
CA ASN A 152 2.32 -2.80 4.15
C ASN A 152 3.36 -3.59 3.33
N TRP A 153 2.91 -4.55 2.52
CA TRP A 153 3.78 -5.32 1.64
C TRP A 153 4.43 -4.43 0.58
N ASP A 154 3.62 -3.61 -0.12
CA ASP A 154 4.12 -2.68 -1.15
C ASP A 154 5.06 -1.64 -0.56
N ALA A 155 4.71 -1.06 0.60
CA ALA A 155 5.54 -0.08 1.30
C ALA A 155 6.90 -0.67 1.67
N THR A 156 6.94 -1.92 2.13
CA THR A 156 8.18 -2.64 2.42
C THR A 156 9.02 -2.81 1.15
N ARG A 157 8.40 -3.21 0.03
CA ARG A 157 9.09 -3.37 -1.26
C ARG A 157 9.63 -2.05 -1.79
N VAL A 158 8.87 -0.97 -1.72
CA VAL A 158 9.36 0.37 -2.11
C VAL A 158 10.53 0.79 -1.22
N ALA A 159 10.43 0.58 0.11
CA ALA A 159 11.49 0.92 1.04
C ALA A 159 12.80 0.12 0.81
N ASP A 160 12.72 -1.07 0.22
CA ASP A 160 13.89 -1.86 -0.20
C ASP A 160 14.57 -1.27 -1.45
N LEU A 161 13.82 -0.55 -2.28
CA LEU A 161 14.30 0.00 -3.54
C LEU A 161 14.85 1.42 -3.41
N VAL A 162 14.30 2.22 -2.49
CA VAL A 162 14.62 3.64 -2.32
C VAL A 162 15.63 3.88 -1.20
N LYS A 163 16.15 5.10 -1.16
CA LYS A 163 17.03 5.60 -0.08
C LYS A 163 16.78 7.08 0.16
N VAL A 164 17.32 7.61 1.25
CA VAL A 164 17.38 9.06 1.46
C VAL A 164 18.05 9.72 0.27
N GLY A 165 17.42 10.77 -0.27
CA GLY A 165 17.84 11.46 -1.50
C GLY A 165 17.17 10.95 -2.78
N THR A 166 16.40 9.85 -2.74
CA THR A 166 15.61 9.41 -3.92
C THR A 166 14.56 10.45 -4.28
N GLN A 167 14.49 10.79 -5.57
CA GLN A 167 13.51 11.73 -6.10
C GLN A 167 12.11 11.12 -6.12
N VAL A 168 11.13 11.93 -5.77
CA VAL A 168 9.70 11.61 -5.79
C VAL A 168 8.98 12.66 -6.60
N VAL A 169 8.19 12.25 -7.57
CA VAL A 169 7.35 13.13 -8.38
C VAL A 169 5.89 12.82 -8.10
N PHE A 170 5.12 13.83 -7.74
CA PHE A 170 3.67 13.76 -7.65
C PHE A 170 3.06 14.49 -8.84
N GLU A 171 2.30 13.76 -9.64
CA GLU A 171 1.65 14.25 -10.85
C GLU A 171 0.15 13.92 -10.87
N GLU A 172 -0.63 14.58 -11.75
CA GLU A 172 -2.05 14.31 -11.93
C GLU A 172 -2.34 12.87 -12.38
#